data_c268cec88a4a58b5c8c2163574a0c671
#
_entry.id   c268cec88a4a58b5c8c2163574a0c671
#
_cell.length_a   1.000
_cell.length_b   1.000
_cell.length_c   1.000
_cell.angle_alpha   90.00
_cell.angle_beta   90.00
_cell.angle_gamma   90.00
#
_symmetry.space_group_name_H-M   'P 1'
#
loop_
_entity.id
_entity.type
_entity.pdbx_description
1 polymer ?
#
loop_
_entity_poly.entity_id
_entity_poly.type
_entity_poly.pdbx_seq_one_letter_code
_entity_poly.pdbx_strand_id
1 'polypeptide(L)'
;MKTDIRNLDLNLLKALDALLDERSVTRAAERLALTQPAVSGMLTRLRECFDDPLFTRAQRGVVPTLRALELAQPVKAILAEVSELLQPKAFDAATAEMTIKIAATDYALRAVIVPFMAALRAQAPGIRVAVLPVNNEQLSAQFERGDIDIALITPDSAPPDLHARSLYDEEYVCLMREDHPLSAQTGLTLDSFCAQDHALVSYVGGNFKGVTDEALAAVGRSRRVTLSVCSFLVLPEILRVSDLISVVPRRLTHDLPGLKVLPPPLAIQGFNKIVVWHERTHRDAGHRWLRELLFSTAI
;
A
#
# COMPACT_ATOMS: atom_id res chain seq x y z
N MET A 1 -14.09 21.04 45.25
CA MET A 1 -13.72 19.68 44.74
C MET A 1 -13.02 19.90 43.38
N LYS A 2 -11.84 19.35 43.14
CA LYS A 2 -11.22 19.44 41.77
C LYS A 2 -12.08 18.62 40.81
N THR A 3 -12.67 19.28 39.84
CA THR A 3 -13.41 18.62 38.76
C THR A 3 -12.42 17.75 37.98
N ASP A 4 -12.62 16.44 37.96
CA ASP A 4 -11.78 15.49 37.24
C ASP A 4 -12.42 15.14 35.89
N ILE A 5 -11.66 15.21 34.82
CA ILE A 5 -12.10 14.86 33.47
C ILE A 5 -12.71 13.45 33.40
N ARG A 6 -12.32 12.55 34.32
CA ARG A 6 -12.88 11.17 34.41
C ARG A 6 -14.38 11.14 34.68
N ASN A 7 -14.92 12.22 35.25
CA ASN A 7 -16.34 12.34 35.60
C ASN A 7 -17.16 13.06 34.51
N LEU A 8 -16.51 13.56 33.47
CA LEU A 8 -17.17 14.28 32.37
C LEU A 8 -17.47 13.33 31.21
N ASP A 9 -18.75 13.02 31.05
CA ASP A 9 -19.29 12.27 29.93
C ASP A 9 -19.54 13.22 28.72
N LEU A 10 -19.10 12.87 27.53
CA LEU A 10 -19.31 13.65 26.30
C LEU A 10 -20.81 13.93 26.02
N ASN A 11 -21.71 13.04 26.43
CA ASN A 11 -23.15 13.27 26.31
C ASN A 11 -23.64 14.41 27.18
N LEU A 12 -22.95 14.69 28.31
CA LEU A 12 -23.24 15.87 29.13
C LEU A 12 -22.92 17.16 28.37
N LEU A 13 -21.81 17.20 27.60
CA LEU A 13 -21.47 18.36 26.79
C LEU A 13 -22.49 18.58 25.67
N LYS A 14 -22.98 17.49 25.03
CA LYS A 14 -24.09 17.59 24.05
C LYS A 14 -25.36 18.15 24.70
N ALA A 15 -25.69 17.71 25.93
CA ALA A 15 -26.85 18.21 26.64
C ALA A 15 -26.70 19.69 27.01
N LEU A 16 -25.50 20.13 27.41
CA LEU A 16 -25.22 21.55 27.73
C LEU A 16 -25.36 22.41 26.46
N ASP A 17 -24.81 22.00 25.33
CA ASP A 17 -24.93 22.70 24.05
C ASP A 17 -26.42 22.86 23.63
N ALA A 18 -27.16 21.75 23.67
CA ALA A 18 -28.58 21.77 23.32
C ALA A 18 -29.41 22.68 24.27
N LEU A 19 -29.12 22.69 25.57
CA LEU A 19 -29.78 23.55 26.53
C LEU A 19 -29.44 25.03 26.34
N LEU A 20 -28.20 25.36 25.98
CA LEU A 20 -27.76 26.72 25.67
C LEU A 20 -28.47 27.27 24.42
N ASP A 21 -28.61 26.48 23.41
CA ASP A 21 -29.28 26.90 22.17
C ASP A 21 -30.80 26.96 22.34
N GLU A 22 -31.42 25.92 22.91
CA GLU A 22 -32.89 25.76 22.99
C GLU A 22 -33.53 26.57 24.17
N ARG A 23 -32.79 26.82 25.20
CA ARG A 23 -33.30 27.46 26.45
C ARG A 23 -34.57 26.81 26.99
N SER A 24 -34.72 25.52 26.73
CA SER A 24 -35.87 24.70 27.11
C SER A 24 -35.44 23.25 27.27
N VAL A 25 -35.70 22.65 28.44
CA VAL A 25 -35.35 21.23 28.68
C VAL A 25 -36.14 20.30 27.76
N THR A 26 -37.40 20.63 27.45
CA THR A 26 -38.26 19.82 26.54
C THR A 26 -37.69 19.86 25.11
N ARG A 27 -37.41 21.05 24.56
CA ARG A 27 -36.86 21.17 23.21
C ARG A 27 -35.45 20.59 23.11
N ALA A 28 -34.62 20.75 24.12
CA ALA A 28 -33.33 20.13 24.19
C ALA A 28 -33.43 18.58 24.16
N ALA A 29 -34.42 18.02 24.86
CA ALA A 29 -34.70 16.60 24.86
C ALA A 29 -35.13 16.11 23.45
N GLU A 30 -36.03 16.83 22.80
CA GLU A 30 -36.44 16.56 21.40
C GLU A 30 -35.26 16.58 20.44
N ARG A 31 -34.43 17.64 20.49
CA ARG A 31 -33.20 17.77 19.65
C ARG A 31 -32.23 16.62 19.83
N LEU A 32 -32.13 16.12 21.07
CA LEU A 32 -31.20 15.02 21.41
C LEU A 32 -31.80 13.63 21.22
N ALA A 33 -33.08 13.54 20.80
CA ALA A 33 -33.85 12.28 20.75
C ALA A 33 -33.87 11.55 22.11
N LEU A 34 -33.99 12.30 23.20
CA LEU A 34 -34.04 11.81 24.58
C LEU A 34 -35.35 12.22 25.26
N THR A 35 -35.62 11.62 26.43
CA THR A 35 -36.75 12.05 27.27
C THR A 35 -36.37 13.27 28.09
N GLN A 36 -37.36 14.12 28.43
CA GLN A 36 -37.14 15.27 29.31
C GLN A 36 -36.55 14.89 30.67
N PRO A 37 -36.96 13.82 31.37
CA PRO A 37 -36.32 13.37 32.60
C PRO A 37 -34.84 13.02 32.43
N ALA A 38 -34.45 12.43 31.28
CA ALA A 38 -33.06 12.12 30.98
C ALA A 38 -32.20 13.36 30.86
N VAL A 39 -32.64 14.38 30.12
CA VAL A 39 -31.95 15.68 30.01
C VAL A 39 -31.91 16.40 31.32
N SER A 40 -32.96 16.33 32.15
CA SER A 40 -32.98 16.90 33.50
C SER A 40 -31.94 16.22 34.42
N GLY A 41 -31.77 14.89 34.32
CA GLY A 41 -30.73 14.15 35.01
C GLY A 41 -29.31 14.54 34.56
N MET A 42 -29.11 14.72 33.22
CA MET A 42 -27.86 15.24 32.67
C MET A 42 -27.54 16.65 33.19
N LEU A 43 -28.53 17.53 33.27
CA LEU A 43 -28.37 18.89 33.84
C LEU A 43 -27.95 18.84 35.32
N THR A 44 -28.48 17.90 36.10
CA THR A 44 -28.07 17.71 37.49
C THR A 44 -26.60 17.34 37.59
N ARG A 45 -26.15 16.37 36.78
CA ARG A 45 -24.75 15.95 36.71
C ARG A 45 -23.82 17.08 36.22
N LEU A 46 -24.25 17.89 35.24
CA LEU A 46 -23.53 19.05 34.76
C LEU A 46 -23.33 20.09 35.88
N ARG A 47 -24.35 20.35 36.72
CA ARG A 47 -24.26 21.24 37.89
C ARG A 47 -23.21 20.77 38.88
N GLU A 48 -23.16 19.46 39.14
CA GLU A 48 -22.15 18.86 40.00
C GLU A 48 -20.75 18.97 39.39
N CYS A 49 -20.60 18.73 38.07
CA CYS A 49 -19.33 18.83 37.38
C CYS A 49 -18.75 20.25 37.35
N PHE A 50 -19.59 21.26 37.16
CA PHE A 50 -19.14 22.65 37.01
C PHE A 50 -19.28 23.47 38.27
N ASP A 51 -19.85 22.92 39.35
CA ASP A 51 -20.16 23.58 40.61
C ASP A 51 -20.95 24.90 40.40
N ASP A 52 -21.90 24.86 39.44
CA ASP A 52 -22.71 26.01 39.04
C ASP A 52 -24.11 25.54 38.65
N PRO A 53 -25.20 26.32 38.99
CA PRO A 53 -26.55 25.98 38.55
C PRO A 53 -26.72 25.86 37.04
N LEU A 54 -25.88 26.44 36.24
CA LEU A 54 -25.82 26.54 34.77
C LEU A 54 -27.08 27.17 34.15
N PHE A 55 -28.25 26.80 34.64
CA PHE A 55 -29.52 27.34 34.17
C PHE A 55 -30.45 27.62 35.36
N THR A 56 -31.08 28.79 35.37
CA THR A 56 -32.13 29.19 36.29
C THR A 56 -33.50 29.12 35.62
N ARG A 57 -34.56 28.96 36.40
CA ARG A 57 -35.94 28.94 35.89
C ARG A 57 -36.37 30.35 35.45
N ALA A 58 -37.11 30.41 34.33
CA ALA A 58 -37.76 31.63 33.84
C ALA A 58 -39.24 31.36 33.60
N GLN A 59 -40.03 32.40 33.33
CA GLN A 59 -41.44 32.26 33.02
C GLN A 59 -41.72 31.37 31.78
N ARG A 60 -40.77 31.35 30.83
CA ARG A 60 -40.84 30.51 29.64
C ARG A 60 -39.47 29.81 29.43
N GLY A 61 -39.26 28.64 30.08
CA GLY A 61 -38.06 27.84 29.90
C GLY A 61 -36.97 28.08 30.94
N VAL A 62 -35.71 28.14 30.51
CA VAL A 62 -34.54 28.35 31.39
C VAL A 62 -33.62 29.44 30.85
N VAL A 63 -32.93 30.14 31.75
CA VAL A 63 -31.96 31.19 31.44
C VAL A 63 -30.57 30.69 31.86
N PRO A 64 -29.55 30.77 30.98
CA PRO A 64 -28.21 30.37 31.31
C PRO A 64 -27.56 31.34 32.29
N THR A 65 -26.74 30.81 33.23
CA THR A 65 -25.87 31.61 34.10
C THR A 65 -24.71 32.21 33.28
N LEU A 66 -23.99 33.16 33.85
CA LEU A 66 -22.77 33.69 33.23
C LEU A 66 -21.76 32.59 32.96
N ARG A 67 -21.63 31.64 33.91
CA ARG A 67 -20.76 30.47 33.75
C ARG A 67 -21.17 29.58 32.59
N ALA A 68 -22.45 29.31 32.40
CA ALA A 68 -22.96 28.55 31.26
C ALA A 68 -22.67 29.27 29.93
N LEU A 69 -22.78 30.59 29.89
CA LEU A 69 -22.43 31.38 28.68
C LEU A 69 -20.93 31.36 28.39
N GLU A 70 -20.05 31.40 29.38
CA GLU A 70 -18.60 31.23 29.22
C GLU A 70 -18.25 29.87 28.64
N LEU A 71 -18.98 28.81 29.03
CA LEU A 71 -18.77 27.44 28.54
C LEU A 71 -19.29 27.22 27.12
N ALA A 72 -20.14 28.08 26.57
CA ALA A 72 -20.83 27.88 25.31
C ALA A 72 -19.84 27.66 24.13
N GLN A 73 -18.87 28.56 23.96
CA GLN A 73 -17.90 28.48 22.88
C GLN A 73 -16.92 27.30 23.05
N PRO A 74 -16.30 27.08 24.22
CA PRO A 74 -15.44 25.93 24.48
C PRO A 74 -16.16 24.58 24.19
N VAL A 75 -17.41 24.44 24.65
CA VAL A 75 -18.18 23.20 24.43
C VAL A 75 -18.47 22.97 22.95
N LYS A 76 -18.87 24.00 22.20
CA LYS A 76 -19.08 23.90 20.75
C LYS A 76 -17.80 23.51 20.01
N ALA A 77 -16.66 24.10 20.39
CA ALA A 77 -15.36 23.75 19.78
C ALA A 77 -15.01 22.27 20.01
N ILE A 78 -15.12 21.76 21.23
CA ILE A 78 -14.86 20.36 21.56
C ILE A 78 -15.78 19.42 20.76
N LEU A 79 -17.08 19.73 20.69
CA LEU A 79 -18.03 18.91 19.94
C LEU A 79 -17.76 18.93 18.42
N ALA A 80 -17.33 20.06 17.88
CA ALA A 80 -16.90 20.18 16.49
C ALA A 80 -15.66 19.33 16.20
N GLU A 81 -14.63 19.41 17.06
CA GLU A 81 -13.43 18.57 16.95
C GLU A 81 -13.75 17.06 17.00
N VAL A 82 -14.62 16.66 17.93
CA VAL A 82 -15.10 15.28 18.01
C VAL A 82 -15.87 14.88 16.75
N SER A 83 -16.69 15.78 16.21
CA SER A 83 -17.41 15.53 14.95
C SER A 83 -16.46 15.37 13.78
N GLU A 84 -15.38 16.15 13.72
CA GLU A 84 -14.35 16.02 12.69
C GLU A 84 -13.60 14.68 12.76
N LEU A 85 -13.32 14.17 13.97
CA LEU A 85 -12.72 12.85 14.17
C LEU A 85 -13.57 11.71 13.59
N LEU A 86 -14.90 11.88 13.57
CA LEU A 86 -15.85 10.87 13.05
C LEU A 86 -16.02 10.96 11.54
N GLN A 87 -15.58 12.04 10.89
CA GLN A 87 -15.67 12.17 9.45
C GLN A 87 -14.57 11.35 8.76
N PRO A 88 -14.91 10.56 7.75
CA PRO A 88 -13.90 9.90 6.94
C PRO A 88 -13.03 10.99 6.27
N LYS A 89 -11.72 10.95 6.49
CA LYS A 89 -10.81 11.83 5.75
C LYS A 89 -10.92 11.51 4.27
N ALA A 90 -11.41 12.44 3.47
CA ALA A 90 -11.35 12.35 2.02
C ALA A 90 -9.88 12.32 1.60
N PHE A 91 -9.46 11.32 0.83
CA PHE A 91 -8.13 11.28 0.24
C PHE A 91 -8.15 12.13 -1.04
N ASP A 92 -7.24 13.10 -1.11
CA ASP A 92 -6.97 13.88 -2.32
C ASP A 92 -5.52 13.64 -2.73
N ALA A 93 -5.33 12.99 -3.87
CA ALA A 93 -4.01 12.62 -4.37
C ALA A 93 -3.11 13.85 -4.62
N ALA A 94 -3.70 14.96 -5.09
CA ALA A 94 -2.94 16.17 -5.46
C ALA A 94 -2.27 16.84 -4.25
N THR A 95 -2.88 16.74 -3.08
CA THR A 95 -2.42 17.38 -1.83
C THR A 95 -1.89 16.39 -0.80
N ALA A 96 -1.97 15.09 -1.09
CA ALA A 96 -1.56 14.06 -0.14
C ALA A 96 -0.06 14.10 0.15
N GLU A 97 0.28 14.10 1.42
CA GLU A 97 1.65 13.98 1.93
C GLU A 97 1.78 12.70 2.76
N MET A 98 2.36 11.67 2.17
CA MET A 98 2.60 10.41 2.86
C MET A 98 3.83 9.70 2.30
N THR A 99 4.32 8.71 3.01
CA THR A 99 5.38 7.82 2.52
C THR A 99 4.82 6.42 2.42
N ILE A 100 4.93 5.81 1.22
CA ILE A 100 4.60 4.41 1.01
C ILE A 100 5.89 3.59 0.91
N LYS A 101 5.92 2.44 1.55
CA LYS A 101 7.05 1.52 1.58
C LYS A 101 6.70 0.26 0.77
N ILE A 102 7.44 0.01 -0.29
CA ILE A 102 7.17 -1.10 -1.23
C ILE A 102 8.34 -2.07 -1.19
N ALA A 103 8.09 -3.32 -0.82
CA ALA A 103 9.08 -4.38 -0.95
C ALA A 103 9.06 -4.92 -2.39
N ALA A 104 10.21 -4.86 -3.07
CA ALA A 104 10.33 -5.26 -4.47
C ALA A 104 11.72 -5.82 -4.78
N THR A 105 11.78 -6.76 -5.75
CA THR A 105 13.04 -7.18 -6.39
C THR A 105 13.47 -6.14 -7.40
N ASP A 106 14.72 -6.17 -7.85
CA ASP A 106 15.24 -5.29 -8.89
C ASP A 106 14.51 -5.48 -10.24
N TYR A 107 14.04 -6.69 -10.54
CA TYR A 107 13.11 -6.95 -11.64
C TYR A 107 11.84 -6.09 -11.49
N ALA A 108 11.19 -6.16 -10.33
CA ALA A 108 9.96 -5.42 -10.09
C ALA A 108 10.19 -3.90 -10.04
N LEU A 109 11.38 -3.45 -9.64
CA LEU A 109 11.78 -2.04 -9.76
C LEU A 109 11.65 -1.57 -11.21
N ARG A 110 12.24 -2.28 -12.16
CA ARG A 110 12.20 -1.89 -13.59
C ARG A 110 10.81 -2.09 -14.19
N ALA A 111 10.21 -3.26 -13.97
CA ALA A 111 8.98 -3.65 -14.65
C ALA A 111 7.72 -2.95 -14.10
N VAL A 112 7.71 -2.59 -12.81
CA VAL A 112 6.51 -2.08 -12.11
C VAL A 112 6.74 -0.70 -11.52
N ILE A 113 7.83 -0.51 -10.74
CA ILE A 113 8.01 0.74 -10.01
C ILE A 113 8.33 1.91 -10.96
N VAL A 114 9.09 1.70 -12.03
CA VAL A 114 9.40 2.78 -12.99
C VAL A 114 8.13 3.38 -13.62
N PRO A 115 7.23 2.60 -14.26
CA PRO A 115 5.99 3.16 -14.80
C PRO A 115 5.05 3.70 -13.71
N PHE A 116 4.97 3.04 -12.56
CA PHE A 116 4.22 3.53 -11.42
C PHE A 116 4.70 4.91 -10.96
N MET A 117 6.01 5.13 -10.83
CA MET A 117 6.58 6.42 -10.43
C MET A 117 6.29 7.53 -11.41
N ALA A 118 6.29 7.25 -12.72
CA ALA A 118 5.92 8.24 -13.73
C ALA A 118 4.47 8.71 -13.54
N ALA A 119 3.54 7.79 -13.34
CA ALA A 119 2.13 8.11 -13.10
C ALA A 119 1.90 8.78 -11.73
N LEU A 120 2.58 8.32 -10.69
CA LEU A 120 2.48 8.85 -9.33
C LEU A 120 2.93 10.32 -9.28
N ARG A 121 4.07 10.63 -9.89
CA ARG A 121 4.60 12.01 -9.89
C ARG A 121 3.67 13.00 -10.58
N ALA A 122 2.94 12.56 -11.59
CA ALA A 122 1.97 13.39 -12.30
C ALA A 122 0.70 13.67 -11.47
N GLN A 123 0.27 12.72 -10.63
CA GLN A 123 -1.03 12.78 -9.94
C GLN A 123 -0.91 13.12 -8.45
N ALA A 124 0.18 12.72 -7.80
CA ALA A 124 0.38 12.85 -6.35
C ALA A 124 1.83 13.24 -6.02
N PRO A 125 2.25 14.48 -6.35
CA PRO A 125 3.64 14.92 -6.22
C PRO A 125 4.18 14.94 -4.78
N GLY A 126 3.31 15.04 -3.77
CA GLY A 126 3.67 15.03 -2.35
C GLY A 126 3.95 13.64 -1.79
N ILE A 127 3.54 12.56 -2.48
CA ILE A 127 3.75 11.19 -1.99
C ILE A 127 5.19 10.75 -2.25
N ARG A 128 5.81 10.20 -1.20
CA ARG A 128 7.17 9.63 -1.25
C ARG A 128 7.09 8.11 -1.30
N VAL A 129 7.98 7.50 -2.08
CA VAL A 129 8.08 6.04 -2.20
C VAL A 129 9.44 5.59 -1.70
N ALA A 130 9.45 4.67 -0.74
CA ALA A 130 10.63 3.95 -0.30
C ALA A 130 10.55 2.51 -0.82
N VAL A 131 11.54 2.09 -1.62
CA VAL A 131 11.62 0.71 -2.09
C VAL A 131 12.62 -0.06 -1.25
N LEU A 132 12.20 -1.22 -0.77
CA LEU A 132 12.95 -2.08 0.14
C LEU A 132 13.15 -3.45 -0.52
N PRO A 133 14.24 -4.17 -0.22
CA PRO A 133 14.40 -5.54 -0.68
C PRO A 133 13.32 -6.45 -0.09
N VAL A 134 12.90 -7.45 -0.87
CA VAL A 134 11.96 -8.47 -0.37
C VAL A 134 12.69 -9.41 0.59
N ASN A 135 12.12 -9.63 1.76
CA ASN A 135 12.54 -10.65 2.72
C ASN A 135 11.34 -11.57 3.00
N ASN A 136 11.28 -12.71 2.30
CA ASN A 136 10.15 -13.63 2.38
C ASN A 136 9.94 -14.21 3.79
N GLU A 137 11.01 -14.41 4.56
CA GLU A 137 10.92 -14.97 5.92
C GLU A 137 10.30 -14.01 6.92
N GLN A 138 10.46 -12.70 6.70
CA GLN A 138 10.01 -11.66 7.62
C GLN A 138 8.79 -10.89 7.09
N LEU A 139 8.23 -11.31 5.95
CA LEU A 139 7.25 -10.51 5.20
C LEU A 139 6.00 -10.19 6.05
N SER A 140 5.36 -11.19 6.68
CA SER A 140 4.19 -10.98 7.56
C SER A 140 4.52 -10.03 8.70
N ALA A 141 5.62 -10.26 9.41
CA ALA A 141 6.03 -9.43 10.53
C ALA A 141 6.33 -7.97 10.11
N GLN A 142 6.91 -7.77 8.92
CA GLN A 142 7.15 -6.42 8.39
C GLN A 142 5.84 -5.69 8.07
N PHE A 143 4.84 -6.39 7.54
CA PHE A 143 3.50 -5.82 7.31
C PHE A 143 2.80 -5.46 8.62
N GLU A 144 2.81 -6.36 9.61
CA GLU A 144 2.20 -6.12 10.92
C GLU A 144 2.79 -4.88 11.62
N ARG A 145 4.11 -4.75 11.60
CA ARG A 145 4.81 -3.59 12.20
C ARG A 145 4.68 -2.31 11.36
N GLY A 146 4.30 -2.41 10.08
CA GLY A 146 4.27 -1.28 9.15
C GLY A 146 5.65 -0.87 8.65
N ASP A 147 6.58 -1.81 8.63
CA ASP A 147 7.88 -1.62 7.99
C ASP A 147 7.74 -1.57 6.47
N ILE A 148 6.70 -2.26 5.93
CA ILE A 148 6.28 -2.23 4.53
C ILE A 148 4.76 -2.08 4.43
N ASP A 149 4.29 -1.55 3.30
CA ASP A 149 2.87 -1.31 3.01
C ASP A 149 2.37 -2.15 1.83
N ILE A 150 3.24 -2.44 0.87
CA ILE A 150 2.98 -3.25 -0.32
C ILE A 150 4.20 -4.13 -0.58
N ALA A 151 3.99 -5.36 -1.09
CA ALA A 151 5.06 -6.15 -1.66
C ALA A 151 4.69 -6.68 -3.05
N LEU A 152 5.70 -6.69 -3.94
CA LEU A 152 5.62 -7.18 -5.31
C LEU A 152 6.36 -8.54 -5.40
N ILE A 153 5.59 -9.63 -5.26
CA ILE A 153 6.12 -11.00 -5.13
C ILE A 153 5.45 -11.95 -6.12
N THR A 154 5.77 -13.23 -6.02
CA THR A 154 5.05 -14.32 -6.71
C THR A 154 4.11 -15.03 -5.74
N PRO A 155 3.06 -15.73 -6.21
CA PRO A 155 2.09 -16.41 -5.34
C PRO A 155 2.73 -17.37 -4.34
N ASP A 156 3.75 -18.10 -4.74
CA ASP A 156 4.45 -19.10 -3.89
C ASP A 156 5.14 -18.48 -2.67
N SER A 157 5.40 -17.16 -2.73
CA SER A 157 6.03 -16.41 -1.64
C SER A 157 5.02 -15.64 -0.78
N ALA A 158 3.71 -15.73 -1.09
CA ALA A 158 2.68 -14.96 -0.42
C ALA A 158 2.26 -15.61 0.89
N PRO A 159 2.40 -14.93 2.05
CA PRO A 159 1.79 -15.37 3.29
C PRO A 159 0.26 -15.44 3.18
N PRO A 160 -0.38 -16.46 3.81
CA PRO A 160 -1.82 -16.70 3.66
C PRO A 160 -2.71 -15.65 4.34
N ASP A 161 -2.16 -14.87 5.26
CA ASP A 161 -2.83 -13.82 6.04
C ASP A 161 -2.86 -12.45 5.34
N LEU A 162 -2.25 -12.34 4.16
CA LEU A 162 -2.22 -11.10 3.39
C LEU A 162 -3.24 -11.10 2.27
N HIS A 163 -3.76 -9.91 1.96
CA HIS A 163 -4.49 -9.70 0.73
C HIS A 163 -3.55 -9.80 -0.47
N ALA A 164 -4.00 -10.48 -1.51
CA ALA A 164 -3.26 -10.63 -2.75
C ALA A 164 -4.15 -10.35 -3.96
N ARG A 165 -3.58 -9.70 -4.97
CA ARG A 165 -4.22 -9.51 -6.28
C ARG A 165 -3.18 -9.67 -7.38
N SER A 166 -3.53 -10.42 -8.43
CA SER A 166 -2.70 -10.58 -9.62
C SER A 166 -2.46 -9.23 -10.30
N LEU A 167 -1.22 -9.00 -10.70
CA LEU A 167 -0.80 -7.82 -11.44
C LEU A 167 -0.70 -8.14 -12.93
N TYR A 168 0.05 -9.19 -13.29
CA TYR A 168 0.19 -9.72 -14.65
C TYR A 168 0.84 -11.10 -14.64
N ASP A 169 0.67 -11.81 -15.76
CA ASP A 169 1.46 -13.00 -16.08
C ASP A 169 2.71 -12.58 -16.84
N GLU A 170 3.84 -13.18 -16.50
CA GLU A 170 5.14 -12.92 -17.10
C GLU A 170 5.62 -14.12 -17.89
N GLU A 171 6.28 -13.83 -19.02
CA GLU A 171 6.89 -14.83 -19.91
C GLU A 171 8.41 -14.69 -19.90
N TYR A 172 9.09 -15.77 -20.26
CA TYR A 172 10.54 -15.77 -20.44
C TYR A 172 10.94 -15.62 -21.89
N VAL A 173 12.03 -14.89 -22.14
CA VAL A 173 12.67 -14.72 -23.45
C VAL A 173 14.17 -14.93 -23.33
N CYS A 174 14.82 -15.29 -24.44
CA CYS A 174 16.27 -15.31 -24.54
C CYS A 174 16.78 -13.91 -24.86
N LEU A 175 17.85 -13.49 -24.18
CA LEU A 175 18.52 -12.23 -24.35
C LEU A 175 20.02 -12.47 -24.61
N MET A 176 20.57 -11.79 -25.61
CA MET A 176 21.98 -11.84 -26.00
C MET A 176 22.40 -10.52 -26.64
N ARG A 177 23.69 -10.26 -26.82
CA ARG A 177 24.14 -9.09 -27.59
C ARG A 177 23.66 -9.13 -29.03
N GLU A 178 23.47 -7.97 -29.65
CA GLU A 178 22.88 -7.87 -31.00
C GLU A 178 23.72 -8.54 -32.09
N ASP A 179 25.04 -8.52 -31.94
CA ASP A 179 26.02 -9.13 -32.84
C ASP A 179 26.49 -10.54 -32.39
N HIS A 180 25.73 -11.18 -31.48
CA HIS A 180 25.98 -12.57 -31.09
C HIS A 180 25.87 -13.52 -32.29
N PRO A 181 26.72 -14.58 -32.42
CA PRO A 181 26.67 -15.52 -33.54
C PRO A 181 25.30 -16.14 -33.82
N LEU A 182 24.43 -16.25 -32.80
CA LEU A 182 23.07 -16.77 -32.95
C LEU A 182 22.03 -15.69 -33.26
N SER A 183 22.36 -14.40 -33.20
CA SER A 183 21.41 -13.33 -33.38
C SER A 183 20.81 -13.19 -34.75
N ALA A 184 21.53 -13.68 -35.79
CA ALA A 184 21.09 -13.70 -37.18
C ALA A 184 20.03 -14.77 -37.45
N GLN A 185 19.85 -15.73 -36.55
CA GLN A 185 18.85 -16.81 -36.71
C GLN A 185 17.45 -16.26 -36.46
N THR A 186 16.48 -16.77 -37.21
CA THR A 186 15.05 -16.42 -37.02
C THR A 186 14.43 -17.09 -35.79
N GLY A 187 15.15 -18.08 -35.22
CA GLY A 187 14.77 -18.77 -33.96
C GLY A 187 15.92 -19.65 -33.49
N LEU A 188 15.99 -19.89 -32.19
CA LEU A 188 16.98 -20.77 -31.59
C LEU A 188 16.53 -22.24 -31.71
N THR A 189 17.44 -23.14 -32.10
CA THR A 189 17.22 -24.58 -31.91
C THR A 189 17.64 -24.97 -30.50
N LEU A 190 17.07 -26.07 -30.00
CA LEU A 190 17.42 -26.57 -28.64
C LEU A 190 18.92 -26.92 -28.57
N ASP A 191 19.48 -27.47 -29.63
CA ASP A 191 20.90 -27.81 -29.71
C ASP A 191 21.79 -26.56 -29.68
N SER A 192 21.49 -25.55 -30.50
CA SER A 192 22.25 -24.30 -30.52
C SER A 192 22.17 -23.54 -29.17
N PHE A 193 21.02 -23.61 -28.53
CA PHE A 193 20.80 -23.00 -27.21
C PHE A 193 21.61 -23.68 -26.09
N CYS A 194 21.57 -25.04 -26.06
CA CYS A 194 22.29 -25.81 -25.05
C CYS A 194 23.82 -25.78 -25.23
N ALA A 195 24.30 -25.49 -26.44
CA ALA A 195 25.73 -25.41 -26.74
C ALA A 195 26.39 -24.10 -26.29
N GLN A 196 25.60 -23.09 -25.91
CA GLN A 196 26.12 -21.79 -25.43
C GLN A 196 26.48 -21.80 -23.96
N ASP A 197 27.27 -20.82 -23.58
CA ASP A 197 27.45 -20.43 -22.19
C ASP A 197 26.34 -19.49 -21.76
N HIS A 198 25.80 -19.72 -20.55
CA HIS A 198 24.68 -18.99 -20.02
C HIS A 198 25.03 -18.14 -18.82
N ALA A 199 24.41 -16.96 -18.75
CA ALA A 199 24.28 -16.21 -17.52
C ALA A 199 22.91 -16.51 -16.87
N LEU A 200 22.87 -16.63 -15.56
CA LEU A 200 21.66 -16.84 -14.76
C LEU A 200 21.54 -15.72 -13.73
N VAL A 201 20.34 -15.24 -13.51
CA VAL A 201 20.06 -14.39 -12.34
C VAL A 201 19.50 -15.26 -11.22
N SER A 202 20.27 -15.32 -10.12
CA SER A 202 19.87 -15.98 -8.88
C SER A 202 19.61 -14.93 -7.82
N TYR A 203 18.35 -14.74 -7.46
CA TYR A 203 17.93 -13.71 -6.51
C TYR A 203 18.62 -13.80 -5.15
N VAL A 204 18.85 -15.04 -4.67
CA VAL A 204 19.54 -15.30 -3.39
C VAL A 204 21.08 -15.31 -3.58
N GLY A 205 21.54 -15.35 -4.85
CA GLY A 205 22.95 -15.47 -5.22
C GLY A 205 23.48 -16.89 -5.21
N GLY A 206 24.47 -17.15 -6.08
CA GLY A 206 25.27 -18.39 -6.07
C GLY A 206 24.59 -19.66 -6.63
N ASN A 207 23.32 -19.63 -7.02
CA ASN A 207 22.70 -20.76 -7.71
C ASN A 207 23.05 -20.76 -9.20
N PHE A 208 23.30 -21.92 -9.75
CA PHE A 208 23.58 -22.17 -11.18
C PHE A 208 22.46 -22.96 -11.87
N LYS A 209 21.31 -23.12 -11.21
CA LYS A 209 20.10 -23.75 -11.73
C LYS A 209 18.87 -22.92 -11.43
N GLY A 210 17.89 -22.92 -12.34
CA GLY A 210 16.61 -22.21 -12.22
C GLY A 210 15.57 -22.83 -13.13
N VAL A 211 14.44 -22.15 -13.35
CA VAL A 211 13.28 -22.63 -14.11
C VAL A 211 13.63 -23.13 -15.53
N THR A 212 14.63 -22.53 -16.18
CA THR A 212 15.12 -22.99 -17.49
C THR A 212 15.77 -24.37 -17.39
N ASP A 213 16.49 -24.64 -16.31
CA ASP A 213 17.17 -25.91 -16.10
C ASP A 213 16.18 -27.02 -15.78
N GLU A 214 15.09 -26.71 -15.09
CA GLU A 214 13.97 -27.60 -14.86
C GLU A 214 13.26 -27.95 -16.16
N ALA A 215 12.97 -26.95 -17.00
CA ALA A 215 12.38 -27.16 -18.33
C ALA A 215 13.27 -27.98 -19.25
N LEU A 216 14.59 -27.77 -19.24
CA LEU A 216 15.55 -28.56 -20.01
C LEU A 216 15.62 -29.99 -19.50
N ALA A 217 15.66 -30.22 -18.20
CA ALA A 217 15.68 -31.54 -17.59
C ALA A 217 14.44 -32.38 -17.98
N ALA A 218 13.28 -31.75 -18.06
CA ALA A 218 12.03 -32.40 -18.49
C ALA A 218 12.11 -33.00 -19.95
N VAL A 219 13.00 -32.44 -20.79
CA VAL A 219 13.24 -32.95 -22.16
C VAL A 219 14.59 -33.67 -22.29
N GLY A 220 15.20 -34.04 -21.17
CA GLY A 220 16.46 -34.78 -21.14
C GLY A 220 17.69 -33.98 -21.62
N ARG A 221 17.65 -32.65 -21.45
CA ARG A 221 18.72 -31.73 -21.89
C ARG A 221 19.30 -30.97 -20.70
N SER A 222 20.43 -30.33 -20.91
CA SER A 222 21.08 -29.45 -19.95
C SER A 222 21.81 -28.31 -20.68
N ARG A 223 22.16 -27.27 -19.96
CA ARG A 223 22.99 -26.15 -20.43
C ARG A 223 24.15 -25.92 -19.48
N ARG A 224 25.15 -25.16 -19.93
CA ARG A 224 26.27 -24.73 -19.10
C ARG A 224 26.02 -23.30 -18.62
N VAL A 225 25.77 -23.12 -17.31
CA VAL A 225 25.69 -21.81 -16.67
C VAL A 225 27.09 -21.48 -16.15
N THR A 226 27.73 -20.46 -16.72
CA THR A 226 29.08 -20.02 -16.37
C THR A 226 29.11 -18.80 -15.51
N LEU A 227 27.99 -18.06 -15.43
CA LEU A 227 27.85 -16.87 -14.61
C LEU A 227 26.52 -16.90 -13.86
N SER A 228 26.58 -16.65 -12.57
CA SER A 228 25.40 -16.41 -11.71
C SER A 228 25.53 -15.03 -11.07
N VAL A 229 24.53 -14.15 -11.30
CA VAL A 229 24.47 -12.80 -10.73
C VAL A 229 23.21 -12.63 -9.90
N CYS A 230 23.21 -11.69 -8.96
CA CYS A 230 22.05 -11.41 -8.08
C CYS A 230 21.15 -10.27 -8.59
N SER A 231 21.44 -9.71 -9.78
CA SER A 231 20.73 -8.53 -10.28
C SER A 231 20.37 -8.69 -11.76
N PHE A 232 19.08 -8.52 -12.07
CA PHE A 232 18.60 -8.42 -13.45
C PHE A 232 19.02 -7.11 -14.12
N LEU A 233 19.28 -6.05 -13.36
CA LEU A 233 19.62 -4.73 -13.92
C LEU A 233 21.04 -4.66 -14.45
N VAL A 234 21.96 -5.45 -13.91
CA VAL A 234 23.37 -5.53 -14.35
C VAL A 234 23.56 -6.52 -15.52
N LEU A 235 22.66 -7.50 -15.63
CA LEU A 235 22.78 -8.55 -16.64
C LEU A 235 22.88 -8.01 -18.09
N PRO A 236 22.10 -7.00 -18.53
CA PRO A 236 22.23 -6.42 -19.87
C PRO A 236 23.63 -5.90 -20.18
N GLU A 237 24.32 -5.29 -19.21
CA GLU A 237 25.69 -4.78 -19.38
C GLU A 237 26.69 -5.91 -19.61
N ILE A 238 26.53 -7.01 -18.86
CA ILE A 238 27.36 -8.20 -19.00
C ILE A 238 27.15 -8.86 -20.38
N LEU A 239 25.91 -8.97 -20.81
CA LEU A 239 25.58 -9.56 -22.13
C LEU A 239 26.14 -8.74 -23.29
N ARG A 240 26.20 -7.41 -23.20
CA ARG A 240 26.76 -6.55 -24.27
C ARG A 240 28.26 -6.80 -24.49
N VAL A 241 29.00 -7.25 -23.49
CA VAL A 241 30.45 -7.42 -23.55
C VAL A 241 30.88 -8.89 -23.57
N SER A 242 29.94 -9.83 -23.77
CA SER A 242 30.23 -11.26 -23.73
C SER A 242 29.40 -12.05 -24.73
N ASP A 243 29.81 -13.29 -25.00
CA ASP A 243 29.03 -14.26 -25.79
C ASP A 243 28.06 -15.09 -24.93
N LEU A 244 27.73 -14.60 -23.74
CA LEU A 244 26.74 -15.25 -22.90
C LEU A 244 25.32 -15.00 -23.42
N ILE A 245 24.47 -15.98 -23.27
CA ILE A 245 23.02 -15.82 -23.44
C ILE A 245 22.33 -15.97 -22.10
N SER A 246 21.17 -15.37 -21.95
CA SER A 246 20.39 -15.48 -20.71
C SER A 246 18.91 -15.63 -21.01
N VAL A 247 18.19 -16.33 -20.14
CA VAL A 247 16.73 -16.37 -20.14
C VAL A 247 16.25 -15.42 -19.07
N VAL A 248 15.45 -14.43 -19.48
CA VAL A 248 15.00 -13.32 -18.65
C VAL A 248 13.50 -13.09 -18.80
N PRO A 249 12.81 -12.49 -17.82
CA PRO A 249 11.44 -12.03 -17.98
C PRO A 249 11.31 -11.02 -19.12
N ARG A 250 10.27 -11.16 -19.95
CA ARG A 250 10.05 -10.32 -21.14
C ARG A 250 9.98 -8.84 -20.83
N ARG A 251 9.34 -8.44 -19.73
CA ARG A 251 9.19 -7.03 -19.34
C ARG A 251 10.52 -6.32 -19.04
N LEU A 252 11.58 -7.06 -18.75
CA LEU A 252 12.92 -6.48 -18.61
C LEU A 252 13.52 -6.03 -19.93
N THR A 253 13.05 -6.58 -21.07
CA THR A 253 13.69 -6.38 -22.39
C THR A 253 13.18 -5.13 -23.12
N HIS A 254 12.25 -4.38 -22.51
CA HIS A 254 11.80 -3.13 -23.09
C HIS A 254 12.95 -2.11 -23.09
N ASP A 255 13.22 -1.55 -24.27
CA ASP A 255 14.24 -0.50 -24.48
C ASP A 255 15.65 -0.90 -23.99
N LEU A 256 16.19 -1.97 -24.55
CA LEU A 256 17.56 -2.47 -24.34
C LEU A 256 18.38 -2.39 -25.63
N PRO A 257 18.92 -1.20 -25.99
CA PRO A 257 19.74 -1.06 -27.21
C PRO A 257 20.98 -1.96 -27.15
N GLY A 258 21.37 -2.49 -28.31
CA GLY A 258 22.53 -3.39 -28.47
C GLY A 258 22.29 -4.83 -27.98
N LEU A 259 21.03 -5.17 -27.65
CA LEU A 259 20.65 -6.53 -27.26
C LEU A 259 19.55 -7.07 -28.17
N LYS A 260 19.63 -8.37 -28.47
CA LYS A 260 18.68 -9.14 -29.26
C LYS A 260 17.81 -10.00 -28.37
N VAL A 261 16.50 -9.92 -28.58
CA VAL A 261 15.49 -10.75 -27.91
C VAL A 261 15.00 -11.81 -28.87
N LEU A 262 15.02 -13.08 -28.48
CA LEU A 262 14.49 -14.21 -29.24
C LEU A 262 13.60 -15.05 -28.33
N PRO A 263 12.62 -15.79 -28.91
CA PRO A 263 11.88 -16.78 -28.13
C PRO A 263 12.82 -17.94 -27.70
N PRO A 264 12.63 -18.51 -26.50
CA PRO A 264 13.36 -19.70 -26.09
C PRO A 264 12.94 -20.90 -26.98
N PRO A 265 13.86 -21.86 -27.24
CA PRO A 265 13.58 -23.00 -28.10
C PRO A 265 12.73 -24.11 -27.45
N LEU A 266 12.28 -23.89 -26.22
CA LEU A 266 11.41 -24.78 -25.46
C LEU A 266 10.43 -23.93 -24.62
N ALA A 267 9.33 -24.55 -24.21
CA ALA A 267 8.39 -23.92 -23.31
C ALA A 267 9.01 -23.80 -21.89
N ILE A 268 9.11 -22.58 -21.38
CA ILE A 268 9.55 -22.31 -20.03
C ILE A 268 8.35 -21.70 -19.30
N GLN A 269 7.98 -22.31 -18.17
CA GLN A 269 6.83 -21.85 -17.40
C GLN A 269 7.10 -20.44 -16.87
N GLY A 270 6.24 -19.49 -17.27
CA GLY A 270 6.24 -18.13 -16.74
C GLY A 270 5.78 -18.08 -15.29
N PHE A 271 5.63 -16.89 -14.77
CA PHE A 271 5.15 -16.67 -13.40
C PHE A 271 4.12 -15.55 -13.35
N ASN A 272 3.23 -15.63 -12.38
CA ASN A 272 2.32 -14.55 -12.07
C ASN A 272 2.99 -13.56 -11.10
N LYS A 273 2.92 -12.27 -11.39
CA LYS A 273 3.32 -11.22 -10.47
C LYS A 273 2.10 -10.75 -9.71
N ILE A 274 2.20 -10.71 -8.38
CA ILE A 274 1.12 -10.28 -7.51
C ILE A 274 1.53 -9.08 -6.66
N VAL A 275 0.53 -8.32 -6.26
CA VAL A 275 0.61 -7.27 -5.23
C VAL A 275 0.00 -7.83 -3.96
N VAL A 276 0.72 -7.74 -2.86
CA VAL A 276 0.21 -8.13 -1.55
C VAL A 276 0.24 -6.95 -0.57
N TRP A 277 -0.74 -6.93 0.35
CA TRP A 277 -0.85 -5.91 1.39
C TRP A 277 -1.58 -6.47 2.61
N HIS A 278 -1.46 -5.80 3.76
CA HIS A 278 -2.07 -6.23 5.01
C HIS A 278 -3.46 -5.60 5.24
N GLU A 279 -4.33 -6.26 6.03
CA GLU A 279 -5.67 -5.74 6.39
C GLU A 279 -5.63 -4.34 7.01
N ARG A 280 -4.57 -4.00 7.76
CA ARG A 280 -4.41 -2.66 8.39
C ARG A 280 -4.52 -1.50 7.39
N THR A 281 -4.12 -1.71 6.12
CA THR A 281 -4.18 -0.69 5.06
C THR A 281 -5.25 -0.97 4.01
N HIS A 282 -5.99 -2.08 4.16
CA HIS A 282 -6.95 -2.53 3.15
C HIS A 282 -8.04 -1.48 2.88
N ARG A 283 -8.58 -0.88 3.94
CA ARG A 283 -9.67 0.11 3.87
C ARG A 283 -9.19 1.55 3.81
N ASP A 284 -7.91 1.82 4.01
CA ASP A 284 -7.36 3.17 3.93
C ASP A 284 -7.49 3.73 2.50
N ALA A 285 -8.02 4.95 2.39
CA ALA A 285 -8.36 5.57 1.10
C ALA A 285 -7.09 5.86 0.27
N GLY A 286 -6.00 6.33 0.88
CA GLY A 286 -4.73 6.62 0.22
C GLY A 286 -4.05 5.35 -0.28
N HIS A 287 -3.97 4.32 0.57
CA HIS A 287 -3.41 3.03 0.17
C HIS A 287 -4.23 2.33 -0.91
N ARG A 288 -5.57 2.47 -0.89
CA ARG A 288 -6.43 1.94 -1.97
C ARG A 288 -6.13 2.63 -3.29
N TRP A 289 -6.09 3.95 -3.29
CA TRP A 289 -5.78 4.74 -4.47
C TRP A 289 -4.41 4.38 -5.05
N LEU A 290 -3.39 4.25 -4.20
CA LEU A 290 -2.04 3.84 -4.62
C LEU A 290 -2.02 2.43 -5.26
N ARG A 291 -2.76 1.47 -4.70
CA ARG A 291 -2.88 0.14 -5.29
C ARG A 291 -3.56 0.18 -6.66
N GLU A 292 -4.66 0.92 -6.81
CA GLU A 292 -5.33 1.05 -8.10
C GLU A 292 -4.43 1.73 -9.15
N LEU A 293 -3.67 2.76 -8.77
CA LEU A 293 -2.68 3.37 -9.64
C LEU A 293 -1.61 2.34 -10.08
N LEU A 294 -1.11 1.54 -9.15
CA LEU A 294 -0.13 0.50 -9.42
C LEU A 294 -0.69 -0.55 -10.38
N PHE A 295 -1.93 -0.99 -10.20
CA PHE A 295 -2.60 -1.92 -11.13
C PHE A 295 -2.80 -1.31 -12.52
N SER A 296 -3.14 -0.04 -12.62
CA SER A 296 -3.38 0.63 -13.89
C SER A 296 -2.11 0.86 -14.72
N THR A 297 -0.94 0.91 -14.08
CA THR A 297 0.35 1.18 -14.73
C THR A 297 1.13 -0.07 -15.11
N ALA A 298 0.70 -1.23 -14.67
CA ALA A 298 1.40 -2.49 -14.88
C ALA A 298 0.93 -3.29 -16.13
N ILE A 299 -0.02 -2.72 -16.90
CA ILE A 299 -0.62 -3.33 -18.10
C ILE A 299 0.33 -3.28 -19.29
#